data_7999714bc59f5e3ca33780607b8d2c18
#
_entry.id   7999714bc59f5e3ca33780607b8d2c18
#
_cell.length_a   1.000
_cell.length_b   1.000
_cell.length_c   1.000
_cell.angle_alpha   90.00
_cell.angle_beta   90.00
_cell.angle_gamma   90.00
#
_symmetry.space_group_name_H-M   'P 1'
#
loop_
_entity.id
_entity.type
_entity.pdbx_description
1 polymer ?
#
loop_
_entity_poly.entity_id
_entity_poly.type
_entity_poly.pdbx_seq_one_letter_code
_entity_poly.pdbx_strand_id
1 'polypeptide(L)'
;MTPTECKELLAEVKNALRDELDYNDFSFDLGFNEQSFPERDREIALENNLTAEVSFRAEGHRHIDRGDHYIPPCESGEITVGITHVVVWNEDGDEIYEYKALYPYCETNSFTIKY
;
A
#
# COMPACT_ATOMS: atom_id res chain seq x y z
N MET A 1 7.35 -15.40 18.53
CA MET A 1 7.82 -15.02 17.17
C MET A 1 9.14 -14.26 17.30
N THR A 2 10.14 -14.63 16.52
CA THR A 2 11.43 -13.95 16.55
C THR A 2 11.38 -12.63 15.78
N PRO A 3 12.30 -11.68 16.02
CA PRO A 3 12.35 -10.43 15.24
C PRO A 3 12.50 -10.66 13.73
N THR A 4 13.21 -11.70 13.33
CA THR A 4 13.38 -12.06 11.91
C THR A 4 12.05 -12.53 11.31
N GLU A 5 11.29 -13.36 12.02
CA GLU A 5 9.96 -13.80 11.58
C GLU A 5 8.98 -12.64 11.46
N CYS A 6 9.06 -11.68 12.39
CA CYS A 6 8.23 -10.47 12.31
C CYS A 6 8.53 -9.63 11.06
N LYS A 7 9.80 -9.48 10.71
CA LYS A 7 10.20 -8.76 9.50
C LYS A 7 9.76 -9.48 8.24
N GLU A 8 9.90 -10.80 8.21
CA GLU A 8 9.46 -11.61 7.08
C GLU A 8 7.95 -11.54 6.90
N LEU A 9 7.20 -11.60 8.00
CA LEU A 9 5.75 -11.50 7.96
C LEU A 9 5.28 -10.13 7.49
N LEU A 10 5.91 -9.06 7.97
CA LEU A 10 5.60 -7.71 7.50
C LEU A 10 5.92 -7.55 6.01
N ALA A 11 7.02 -8.10 5.53
CA ALA A 11 7.36 -8.07 4.11
C ALA A 11 6.35 -8.85 3.27
N GLU A 12 5.88 -9.99 3.75
CA GLU A 12 4.84 -10.78 3.09
C GLU A 12 3.53 -10.00 2.99
N VAL A 13 3.11 -9.36 4.09
CA VAL A 13 1.91 -8.51 4.12
C VAL A 13 2.04 -7.36 3.13
N LYS A 14 3.19 -6.69 3.11
CA LYS A 14 3.44 -5.58 2.20
C LYS A 14 3.37 -6.02 0.73
N ASN A 15 3.98 -7.14 0.39
CA ASN A 15 3.96 -7.67 -0.96
C ASN A 15 2.55 -8.11 -1.38
N ALA A 16 1.81 -8.75 -0.49
CA ALA A 16 0.44 -9.17 -0.74
C ALA A 16 -0.48 -7.96 -0.97
N LEU A 17 -0.33 -6.92 -0.16
CA LEU A 17 -1.09 -5.69 -0.33
C LEU A 17 -0.76 -5.03 -1.67
N ARG A 18 0.50 -4.96 -2.05
CA ARG A 18 0.92 -4.39 -3.33
C ARG A 18 0.32 -5.14 -4.51
N ASP A 19 0.24 -6.48 -4.43
CA ASP A 19 -0.33 -7.30 -5.49
C ASP A 19 -1.85 -7.09 -5.63
N GLU A 20 -2.53 -6.72 -4.55
CA GLU A 20 -3.97 -6.46 -4.57
C GLU A 20 -4.35 -5.04 -4.97
N LEU A 21 -3.44 -4.08 -4.82
CA LEU A 21 -3.71 -2.68 -5.13
C LEU A 21 -3.20 -2.34 -6.54
N ASP A 22 -3.97 -1.47 -7.20
CA ASP A 22 -3.64 -0.94 -8.52
C ASP A 22 -3.70 0.58 -8.45
N TYR A 23 -3.01 1.25 -9.36
CA TYR A 23 -3.08 2.71 -9.50
C TYR A 23 -4.52 3.20 -9.62
N ASN A 24 -5.37 2.45 -10.31
CA ASN A 24 -6.78 2.80 -10.51
C ASN A 24 -7.64 2.69 -9.25
N ASP A 25 -7.14 2.06 -8.19
CA ASP A 25 -7.83 2.04 -6.89
C ASP A 25 -7.77 3.40 -6.19
N PHE A 26 -6.93 4.31 -6.69
CA PHE A 26 -6.74 5.64 -6.15
C PHE A 26 -7.17 6.67 -7.19
N SER A 27 -8.23 7.41 -6.89
CA SER A 27 -8.78 8.41 -7.80
C SER A 27 -8.37 9.81 -7.36
N PHE A 28 -7.73 10.55 -8.26
CA PHE A 28 -7.45 11.97 -8.02
C PHE A 28 -8.68 12.81 -8.29
N ASP A 29 -8.92 13.80 -7.45
CA ASP A 29 -9.96 14.79 -7.71
C ASP A 29 -9.59 15.62 -8.93
N LEU A 30 -10.61 16.13 -9.61
CA LEU A 30 -10.42 16.90 -10.83
C LEU A 30 -9.54 18.13 -10.57
N GLY A 31 -8.46 18.24 -11.33
CA GLY A 31 -7.55 19.37 -11.25
C GLY A 31 -6.43 19.23 -10.23
N PHE A 32 -6.39 18.15 -9.45
CA PHE A 32 -5.32 17.92 -8.50
C PHE A 32 -4.26 16.97 -9.07
N ASN A 33 -2.98 17.36 -8.92
CA ASN A 33 -1.83 16.55 -9.30
C ASN A 33 -1.16 15.89 -8.10
N GLU A 34 -1.52 16.31 -6.91
CA GLU A 34 -1.07 15.72 -5.66
C GLU A 34 -2.29 15.55 -4.76
N GLN A 35 -2.39 14.41 -4.11
CA GLN A 35 -3.50 14.11 -3.22
C GLN A 35 -3.10 13.12 -2.16
N SER A 36 -3.54 13.39 -0.93
CA SER A 36 -3.45 12.43 0.17
C SER A 36 -4.78 11.69 0.28
N PHE A 37 -4.72 10.38 0.39
CA PHE A 37 -5.89 9.54 0.52
C PHE A 37 -6.11 9.16 1.97
N PRO A 38 -7.37 9.07 2.44
CA PRO A 38 -7.66 8.70 3.80
C PRO A 38 -7.23 7.26 4.11
N GLU A 39 -7.08 6.96 5.39
CA GLU A 39 -6.75 5.62 5.84
C GLU A 39 -7.83 4.63 5.42
N ARG A 40 -7.40 3.48 4.93
CA ARG A 40 -8.26 2.36 4.51
C ARG A 40 -7.80 1.09 5.20
N ASP A 41 -8.74 0.17 5.37
CA ASP A 41 -8.48 -1.16 5.88
C ASP A 41 -8.74 -2.19 4.79
N ARG A 42 -7.91 -3.23 4.74
CA ARG A 42 -8.09 -4.32 3.80
C ARG A 42 -7.70 -5.64 4.43
N GLU A 43 -8.52 -6.66 4.20
CA GLU A 43 -8.24 -8.02 4.65
C GLU A 43 -7.52 -8.76 3.53
N ILE A 44 -6.43 -9.44 3.88
CA ILE A 44 -5.56 -10.14 2.94
C ILE A 44 -5.34 -11.55 3.42
N ALA A 45 -5.45 -12.51 2.50
CA ALA A 45 -5.06 -13.88 2.76
C ALA A 45 -3.56 -14.05 2.54
N LEU A 46 -2.88 -14.62 3.52
CA LEU A 46 -1.45 -14.91 3.48
C LEU A 46 -1.22 -16.41 3.33
N GLU A 47 0.05 -16.80 3.20
CA GLU A 47 0.44 -18.19 3.18
C GLU A 47 0.20 -18.84 4.55
N ASN A 48 0.18 -20.20 4.58
CA ASN A 48 -0.01 -20.99 5.81
C ASN A 48 -1.34 -20.73 6.53
N ASN A 49 -2.39 -20.43 5.78
CA ASN A 49 -3.74 -20.16 6.31
C ASN A 49 -3.79 -18.97 7.28
N LEU A 50 -2.91 -18.02 7.11
CA LEU A 50 -2.92 -16.78 7.87
C LEU A 50 -3.79 -15.74 7.16
N THR A 51 -4.42 -14.87 7.96
CA THR A 51 -5.21 -13.74 7.48
C THR A 51 -4.69 -12.46 8.13
N ALA A 52 -4.50 -11.42 7.34
CA ALA A 52 -4.07 -10.12 7.83
C ALA A 52 -5.12 -9.06 7.56
N GLU A 53 -5.35 -8.19 8.54
CA GLU A 53 -6.07 -6.94 8.33
C GLU A 53 -5.04 -5.83 8.33
N VAL A 54 -4.98 -5.08 7.23
CA VAL A 54 -3.98 -4.06 7.01
C VAL A 54 -4.65 -2.71 6.88
N SER A 55 -4.23 -1.76 7.73
CA SER A 55 -4.62 -0.36 7.61
C SER A 55 -3.49 0.39 6.93
N PHE A 56 -3.83 1.23 5.96
CA PHE A 56 -2.82 1.96 5.19
C PHE A 56 -3.32 3.33 4.77
N ARG A 57 -2.37 4.24 4.54
CA ARG A 57 -2.60 5.54 3.92
C ARG A 57 -1.85 5.59 2.60
N ALA A 58 -2.24 6.52 1.75
CA ALA A 58 -1.57 6.72 0.48
C ALA A 58 -1.43 8.20 0.15
N GLU A 59 -0.35 8.51 -0.56
CA GLU A 59 -0.14 9.83 -1.16
C GLU A 59 0.08 9.64 -2.65
N GLY A 60 -0.70 10.33 -3.45
CA GLY A 60 -0.63 10.26 -4.90
C GLY A 60 0.04 11.47 -5.50
N HIS A 61 0.80 11.22 -6.56
CA HIS A 61 1.46 12.25 -7.34
C HIS A 61 1.26 11.95 -8.82
N ARG A 62 0.75 12.92 -9.56
CA ARG A 62 0.40 12.74 -10.96
C ARG A 62 1.04 13.84 -11.80
N HIS A 63 1.60 13.44 -12.95
CA HIS A 63 2.14 14.35 -13.94
C HIS A 63 1.42 14.13 -15.26
N ILE A 64 0.90 15.21 -15.83
CA ILE A 64 0.24 15.18 -17.12
C ILE A 64 1.08 16.01 -18.08
N ASP A 65 1.60 15.35 -19.13
CA ASP A 65 2.28 16.01 -20.22
C ASP A 65 1.29 16.22 -21.35
N ARG A 66 1.08 17.47 -21.75
CA ARG A 66 0.12 17.80 -22.82
C ARG A 66 0.66 17.45 -24.19
N GLY A 67 1.95 17.12 -24.30
CA GLY A 67 2.59 16.84 -25.58
C GLY A 67 2.80 18.10 -26.41
N ASP A 68 3.26 17.87 -27.64
CA ASP A 68 3.40 18.91 -28.68
C ASP A 68 3.02 18.32 -30.03
N HIS A 69 3.45 18.94 -31.14
CA HIS A 69 3.16 18.47 -32.49
C HIS A 69 3.70 17.08 -32.81
N TYR A 70 4.74 16.65 -32.11
CA TYR A 70 5.46 15.39 -32.36
C TYR A 70 5.30 14.37 -31.26
N ILE A 71 4.93 14.80 -30.05
CA ILE A 71 4.85 13.98 -28.86
C ILE A 71 3.39 13.94 -28.40
N PRO A 72 2.77 12.76 -28.36
CA PRO A 72 1.38 12.65 -27.87
C PRO A 72 1.29 13.00 -26.38
N PRO A 73 0.13 13.49 -25.92
CA PRO A 73 -0.09 13.72 -24.50
C PRO A 73 0.08 12.41 -23.73
N CYS A 74 0.72 12.47 -22.58
CA CYS A 74 0.84 11.31 -21.69
C CYS A 74 0.59 11.70 -20.25
N GLU A 75 0.15 10.72 -19.48
CA GLU A 75 -0.04 10.85 -18.04
C GLU A 75 0.83 9.82 -17.37
N SER A 76 1.54 10.26 -16.35
CA SER A 76 2.29 9.37 -15.48
C SER A 76 2.03 9.75 -14.04
N GLY A 77 2.19 8.79 -13.15
CA GLY A 77 1.97 9.06 -11.75
C GLY A 77 2.49 7.95 -10.86
N GLU A 78 2.50 8.22 -9.58
CA GLU A 78 2.84 7.23 -8.58
C GLU A 78 2.00 7.42 -7.34
N ILE A 79 1.71 6.31 -6.68
CA ILE A 79 1.01 6.26 -5.40
C ILE A 79 1.96 5.63 -4.41
N THR A 80 2.30 6.36 -3.36
CA THR A 80 3.08 5.82 -2.25
C THR A 80 2.11 5.36 -1.18
N VAL A 81 2.13 4.07 -0.89
CA VAL A 81 1.25 3.44 0.10
C VAL A 81 2.07 3.18 1.36
N GLY A 82 1.59 3.69 2.49
CA GLY A 82 2.21 3.49 3.79
C GLY A 82 1.31 2.70 4.72
N ILE A 83 1.81 1.56 5.21
CA ILE A 83 1.09 0.72 6.16
C ILE A 83 1.15 1.36 7.54
N THR A 84 -0.01 1.56 8.16
CA THR A 84 -0.11 2.15 9.50
C THR A 84 -0.32 1.11 10.59
N HIS A 85 -1.03 0.03 10.28
CA HIS A 85 -1.37 -1.00 11.25
C HIS A 85 -1.58 -2.34 10.57
N VAL A 86 -1.10 -3.41 11.17
CA VAL A 86 -1.30 -4.78 10.69
C VAL A 86 -1.67 -5.67 11.86
N VAL A 87 -2.69 -6.48 11.70
CA VAL A 87 -3.04 -7.55 12.63
C VAL A 87 -3.12 -8.84 11.84
N VAL A 88 -2.47 -9.89 12.33
CA VAL A 88 -2.46 -11.20 11.65
C VAL A 88 -3.07 -12.25 12.57
N TRP A 89 -4.00 -13.03 12.02
CA TRP A 89 -4.65 -14.14 12.71
C TRP A 89 -4.28 -15.47 12.04
N ASN A 90 -4.23 -16.52 12.86
CA ASN A 90 -4.08 -17.88 12.35
C ASN A 90 -5.45 -18.45 11.91
N GLU A 91 -5.47 -19.70 11.44
CA GLU A 91 -6.71 -20.33 10.98
C GLU A 91 -7.74 -20.55 12.11
N ASP A 92 -7.29 -20.58 13.36
CA ASP A 92 -8.16 -20.70 14.53
C ASP A 92 -8.77 -19.36 14.97
N GLY A 93 -8.36 -18.27 14.31
CA GLY A 93 -8.83 -16.93 14.65
C GLY A 93 -8.05 -16.26 15.76
N ASP A 94 -6.93 -16.83 16.19
CA ASP A 94 -6.07 -16.24 17.21
C ASP A 94 -5.12 -15.21 16.61
N GLU A 95 -5.01 -14.04 17.25
CA GLU A 95 -4.06 -13.01 16.85
C GLU A 95 -2.65 -13.47 17.18
N ILE A 96 -1.79 -13.56 16.16
CA ILE A 96 -0.41 -14.01 16.31
C ILE A 96 0.61 -12.88 16.11
N TYR A 97 0.19 -11.74 15.56
CA TYR A 97 1.09 -10.64 15.27
C TYR A 97 0.30 -9.34 15.18
N GLU A 98 0.85 -8.27 15.75
CA GLU A 98 0.35 -6.91 15.57
C GLU A 98 1.53 -5.98 15.30
N TYR A 99 1.37 -5.10 14.33
CA TYR A 99 2.34 -4.09 13.98
C TYR A 99 1.67 -2.71 13.93
N LYS A 100 2.27 -1.73 14.58
CA LYS A 100 1.84 -0.34 14.51
C LYS A 100 3.01 0.50 14.05
N ALA A 101 2.81 1.26 12.98
CA ALA A 101 3.84 2.15 12.46
C ALA A 101 3.76 3.50 13.16
N LEU A 102 4.90 4.02 13.59
CA LEU A 102 4.99 5.39 14.11
C LEU A 102 4.86 6.40 12.96
N TYR A 103 5.30 6.01 11.76
CA TYR A 103 5.25 6.83 10.57
C TYR A 103 4.91 5.94 9.36
N PRO A 104 3.86 6.28 8.58
CA PRO A 104 3.37 5.37 7.54
C PRO A 104 4.28 5.25 6.31
N TYR A 105 5.15 6.22 6.06
CA TYR A 105 5.98 6.26 4.86
C TYR A 105 7.44 5.90 5.11
N CYS A 106 7.69 5.00 6.04
CA CYS A 106 9.02 4.43 6.25
C CYS A 106 9.34 3.39 5.18
N GLU A 107 10.63 3.20 4.90
CA GLU A 107 11.09 2.24 3.89
C GLU A 107 10.60 0.81 4.16
N THR A 108 10.51 0.41 5.43
CA THR A 108 10.13 -0.94 5.81
C THR A 108 8.63 -1.23 5.66
N ASN A 109 7.79 -0.19 5.70
CA ASN A 109 6.33 -0.34 5.70
C ASN A 109 5.63 0.41 4.57
N SER A 110 6.36 0.83 3.57
CA SER A 110 5.79 1.54 2.43
C SER A 110 6.26 0.96 1.10
N PHE A 111 5.46 1.21 0.08
CA PHE A 111 5.80 0.85 -1.30
C PHE A 111 5.17 1.84 -2.26
N THR A 112 5.62 1.84 -3.51
CA THR A 112 5.15 2.75 -4.54
C THR A 112 4.55 1.97 -5.70
N ILE A 113 3.37 2.41 -6.14
CA ILE A 113 2.69 1.91 -7.35
C ILE A 113 2.88 2.97 -8.42
N LYS A 114 3.39 2.57 -9.57
CA LYS A 114 3.63 3.48 -10.70
C LYS A 114 2.64 3.22 -11.83
N TYR A 115 2.29 4.30 -12.48
CA TYR A 115 1.42 4.27 -13.66
C TYR A 115 2.20 4.71 -14.90
#